data_6d8a8dff0068a86d93b8dbda803d3881
#
_entry.id   6d8a8dff0068a86d93b8dbda803d3881
#
_cell.length_a   1.000
_cell.length_b   1.000
_cell.length_c   1.000
_cell.angle_alpha   90.00
_cell.angle_beta   90.00
_cell.angle_gamma   90.00
#
_symmetry.space_group_name_H-M   'P 1'
#
loop_
_entity.id
_entity.type
_entity.pdbx_description
1 polymer ?
#
loop_
_entity_poly.entity_id
_entity_poly.type
_entity_poly.pdbx_seq_one_letter_code
_entity_poly.pdbx_strand_id
1 'polypeptide(L)'
;DLLDEISMGPFGSNIKKECFVETGVPVLNGSNLTGIALNDDEFRYVTEEKADSLGKANAHRSDVVVTHRGTLGQISFIPETSKYERYVISQSQFRFRCNEKVLPEYLTYYFHTRKGQYDLLSNASQVGVPALARATTTFQQLEVEIPDIVEQHKIVEIFENFRKKMEINIKINNNL
;
A
#
# COMPACT_ATOMS: atom_id res chain seq x y z
N ASP A 1 1.50 19.61 3.15
CA ASP A 1 0.66 18.50 3.58
C ASP A 1 0.03 17.85 2.33
N LEU A 2 0.24 16.56 2.12
CA LEU A 2 -0.15 15.81 0.92
C LEU A 2 -1.19 14.73 1.22
N LEU A 3 -1.58 14.57 2.49
CA LEU A 3 -2.44 13.48 2.93
C LEU A 3 -3.72 13.99 3.59
N ASP A 4 -4.85 13.40 3.20
CA ASP A 4 -6.14 13.60 3.88
C ASP A 4 -6.27 12.72 5.11
N GLU A 5 -5.75 11.50 5.02
CA GLU A 5 -5.84 10.52 6.10
C GLU A 5 -4.60 9.62 6.13
N ILE A 6 -4.16 9.23 7.33
CA ILE A 6 -3.19 8.18 7.56
C ILE A 6 -3.61 7.36 8.77
N SER A 7 -3.50 6.03 8.70
CA SER A 7 -3.93 5.15 9.78
C SER A 7 -3.12 3.87 9.84
N MET A 8 -2.80 3.47 11.06
CA MET A 8 -2.16 2.16 11.34
C MET A 8 -3.15 1.02 11.12
N GLY A 9 -2.62 -0.13 10.78
CA GLY A 9 -3.33 -1.39 10.83
C GLY A 9 -3.77 -1.75 12.27
N PRO A 10 -4.66 -2.72 12.43
CA PRO A 10 -5.21 -3.07 13.73
C PRO A 10 -4.14 -3.69 14.63
N PHE A 11 -4.31 -3.60 15.95
CA PHE A 11 -3.48 -4.36 16.87
C PHE A 11 -3.62 -5.87 16.60
N GLY A 12 -2.53 -6.63 16.79
CA GLY A 12 -2.47 -8.05 16.43
C GLY A 12 -3.52 -8.94 17.10
N SER A 13 -4.01 -8.54 18.28
CA SER A 13 -5.10 -9.21 18.96
C SER A 13 -6.48 -9.00 18.31
N ASN A 14 -6.61 -8.03 17.40
CA ASN A 14 -7.89 -7.69 16.78
C ASN A 14 -8.24 -8.60 15.59
N ILE A 15 -7.25 -9.19 14.92
CA ILE A 15 -7.48 -10.19 13.86
C ILE A 15 -6.79 -11.49 14.29
N LYS A 16 -7.55 -12.37 14.94
CA LYS A 16 -7.09 -13.70 15.32
C LYS A 16 -7.41 -14.72 14.22
N LYS A 17 -6.85 -15.92 14.33
CA LYS A 17 -7.07 -17.00 13.37
C LYS A 17 -8.56 -17.35 13.19
N GLU A 18 -9.32 -17.25 14.26
CA GLU A 18 -10.76 -17.53 14.29
C GLU A 18 -11.61 -16.50 13.55
N CYS A 19 -11.05 -15.31 13.25
CA CYS A 19 -11.76 -14.27 12.52
C CYS A 19 -11.80 -14.51 11.01
N PHE A 20 -10.97 -15.45 10.50
CA PHE A 20 -10.91 -15.70 9.07
C PHE A 20 -12.04 -16.62 8.61
N VAL A 21 -12.62 -16.24 7.47
CA VAL A 21 -13.72 -16.93 6.78
C VAL A 21 -13.32 -17.24 5.35
N GLU A 22 -14.11 -18.05 4.64
CA GLU A 22 -13.83 -18.44 3.26
C GLU A 22 -14.06 -17.29 2.27
N THR A 23 -15.02 -16.42 2.57
CA THR A 23 -15.40 -15.27 1.71
C THR A 23 -15.74 -14.07 2.59
N GLY A 24 -15.55 -12.84 2.06
CA GLY A 24 -15.85 -11.60 2.77
C GLY A 24 -14.90 -10.48 2.35
N VAL A 25 -14.53 -9.63 3.29
CA VAL A 25 -13.56 -8.54 3.05
C VAL A 25 -12.14 -9.08 3.09
N PRO A 26 -11.33 -8.89 2.02
CA PRO A 26 -9.97 -9.39 1.96
C PRO A 26 -9.06 -8.67 2.95
N VAL A 27 -8.15 -9.43 3.55
CA VAL A 27 -7.11 -8.93 4.47
C VAL A 27 -5.78 -8.89 3.75
N LEU A 28 -5.18 -7.72 3.68
CA LEU A 28 -3.88 -7.49 3.05
C LEU A 28 -2.74 -8.02 3.92
N ASN A 29 -1.75 -8.57 3.26
CA ASN A 29 -0.48 -8.98 3.85
C ASN A 29 0.68 -8.55 2.96
N GLY A 30 1.93 -8.86 3.33
CA GLY A 30 3.10 -8.45 2.57
C GLY A 30 3.18 -9.02 1.15
N SER A 31 2.56 -10.18 0.87
CA SER A 31 2.55 -10.76 -0.49
C SER A 31 1.69 -9.97 -1.47
N ASN A 32 0.76 -9.16 -0.97
CA ASN A 32 -0.07 -8.30 -1.80
C ASN A 32 0.61 -6.98 -2.18
N LEU A 33 1.69 -6.59 -1.46
CA LEU A 33 2.42 -5.33 -1.67
C LEU A 33 3.77 -5.56 -2.39
N THR A 34 3.78 -6.37 -3.41
CA THR A 34 5.03 -6.74 -4.13
C THR A 34 5.36 -5.84 -5.30
N GLY A 35 4.47 -4.96 -5.70
CA GLY A 35 4.60 -4.07 -6.85
C GLY A 35 4.09 -2.65 -6.57
N ILE A 36 4.04 -1.84 -7.61
CA ILE A 36 3.48 -0.48 -7.57
C ILE A 36 1.97 -0.55 -7.27
N ALA A 37 1.24 -1.36 -8.00
CA ALA A 37 -0.17 -1.65 -7.74
C ALA A 37 -0.32 -2.84 -6.82
N LEU A 38 -1.39 -2.84 -6.03
CA LEU A 38 -1.77 -3.96 -5.19
C LEU A 38 -1.89 -5.24 -6.03
N ASN A 39 -1.34 -6.35 -5.54
CA ASN A 39 -1.59 -7.67 -6.09
C ASN A 39 -2.88 -8.24 -5.49
N ASP A 40 -3.90 -8.44 -6.32
CA ASP A 40 -5.22 -8.92 -5.95
C ASP A 40 -5.34 -10.45 -5.88
N ASP A 41 -4.24 -11.15 -5.60
CA ASP A 41 -4.20 -12.61 -5.48
C ASP A 41 -4.02 -13.06 -4.03
N GLU A 42 -4.62 -14.22 -3.70
CA GLU A 42 -4.40 -14.96 -2.46
C GLU A 42 -4.71 -14.18 -1.17
N PHE A 43 -5.98 -13.94 -0.90
CA PHE A 43 -6.42 -13.33 0.34
C PHE A 43 -6.93 -14.34 1.37
N ARG A 44 -6.80 -13.94 2.63
CA ARG A 44 -7.69 -14.39 3.70
C ARG A 44 -8.79 -13.36 3.86
N TYR A 45 -9.94 -13.77 4.32
CA TYR A 45 -11.10 -12.90 4.42
C TYR A 45 -11.59 -12.80 5.86
N VAL A 46 -12.21 -11.69 6.19
CA VAL A 46 -12.98 -11.50 7.43
C VAL A 46 -14.40 -11.13 7.06
N THR A 47 -15.34 -11.30 8.01
CA THR A 47 -16.74 -10.90 7.74
C THR A 47 -16.85 -9.39 7.58
N GLU A 48 -17.93 -8.91 6.97
CA GLU A 48 -18.25 -7.48 6.85
C GLU A 48 -18.30 -6.80 8.23
N GLU A 49 -18.99 -7.42 9.20
CA GLU A 49 -19.11 -6.89 10.57
C GLU A 49 -17.70 -6.78 11.23
N LYS A 50 -16.84 -7.77 10.94
CA LYS A 50 -15.47 -7.71 11.47
C LYS A 50 -14.68 -6.57 10.84
N ALA A 51 -14.77 -6.39 9.52
CA ALA A 51 -14.13 -5.28 8.82
C ALA A 51 -14.65 -3.93 9.35
N ASP A 52 -15.96 -3.79 9.54
CA ASP A 52 -16.58 -2.58 10.11
C ASP A 52 -16.04 -2.27 11.51
N SER A 53 -15.87 -3.28 12.36
CA SER A 53 -15.31 -3.13 13.71
C SER A 53 -13.86 -2.65 13.74
N LEU A 54 -13.13 -2.79 12.63
CA LEU A 54 -11.73 -2.38 12.49
C LEU A 54 -11.57 -0.92 12.02
N GLY A 55 -12.66 -0.25 11.68
CA GLY A 55 -12.72 1.19 11.42
C GLY A 55 -11.67 1.66 10.41
N LYS A 56 -10.74 2.50 10.86
CA LYS A 56 -9.70 3.12 10.02
C LYS A 56 -8.66 2.16 9.45
N ALA A 57 -8.63 0.90 9.88
CA ALA A 57 -7.80 -0.14 9.27
C ALA A 57 -8.39 -0.67 7.94
N ASN A 58 -9.55 -0.20 7.53
CA ASN A 58 -10.08 -0.43 6.20
C ASN A 58 -9.40 0.48 5.18
N ALA A 59 -8.87 -0.11 4.13
CA ALA A 59 -8.31 0.57 2.97
C ALA A 59 -9.28 0.45 1.80
N HIS A 60 -9.32 1.46 0.95
CA HIS A 60 -10.21 1.53 -0.20
C HIS A 60 -9.40 1.80 -1.47
N ARG A 61 -10.06 1.76 -2.63
CA ARG A 61 -9.46 2.20 -3.88
C ARG A 61 -8.86 3.59 -3.72
N SER A 62 -7.77 3.87 -4.38
CA SER A 62 -6.92 5.07 -4.28
C SER A 62 -6.15 5.24 -2.96
N ASP A 63 -6.36 4.40 -1.95
CA ASP A 63 -5.48 4.40 -0.78
C ASP A 63 -4.11 3.76 -1.14
N VAL A 64 -3.07 4.19 -0.43
CA VAL A 64 -1.73 3.60 -0.51
C VAL A 64 -1.46 2.84 0.80
N VAL A 65 -0.91 1.64 0.67
CA VAL A 65 -0.59 0.76 1.80
C VAL A 65 0.92 0.55 1.89
N VAL A 66 1.45 0.64 3.10
CA VAL A 66 2.89 0.53 3.39
C VAL A 66 3.13 -0.51 4.47
N THR A 67 4.13 -1.37 4.28
CA THR A 67 4.60 -2.29 5.30
C THR A 67 5.61 -1.59 6.23
N HIS A 68 5.24 -1.44 7.50
CA HIS A 68 6.08 -0.81 8.52
C HIS A 68 6.80 -1.80 9.45
N ARG A 69 6.49 -3.09 9.35
CA ARG A 69 7.11 -4.14 10.17
C ARG A 69 7.30 -5.43 9.37
N GLY A 70 8.47 -6.06 9.49
CA GLY A 70 8.85 -7.24 8.74
C GLY A 70 9.55 -6.87 7.44
N THR A 71 8.94 -7.09 6.30
CA THR A 71 9.50 -6.72 4.99
C THR A 71 9.32 -5.23 4.74
N LEU A 72 10.23 -4.42 5.29
CA LEU A 72 10.19 -2.97 5.15
C LEU A 72 10.36 -2.51 3.71
N GLY A 73 9.80 -1.33 3.41
CA GLY A 73 9.92 -0.69 2.11
C GLY A 73 8.87 -1.12 1.07
N GLN A 74 8.05 -2.12 1.40
CA GLN A 74 6.91 -2.46 0.55
C GLN A 74 5.87 -1.35 0.62
N ILE A 75 5.48 -0.87 -0.55
CA ILE A 75 4.45 0.16 -0.74
C ILE A 75 3.71 -0.09 -2.04
N SER A 76 2.39 -0.08 -1.99
CA SER A 76 1.53 -0.25 -3.17
C SER A 76 0.29 0.62 -3.06
N PHE A 77 -0.19 1.17 -4.16
CA PHE A 77 -1.51 1.79 -4.20
C PHE A 77 -2.58 0.76 -4.58
N ILE A 78 -3.82 1.02 -4.17
CA ILE A 78 -4.98 0.20 -4.52
C ILE A 78 -5.62 0.82 -5.77
N PRO A 79 -5.50 0.19 -6.97
CA PRO A 79 -6.08 0.73 -8.20
C PRO A 79 -7.60 0.84 -8.14
N GLU A 80 -8.17 1.78 -8.91
CA GLU A 80 -9.62 1.86 -9.13
C GLU A 80 -10.20 0.58 -9.76
N THR A 81 -9.36 -0.17 -10.49
CA THR A 81 -9.70 -1.45 -11.11
C THR A 81 -9.50 -2.66 -10.21
N SER A 82 -9.09 -2.47 -8.95
CA SER A 82 -8.93 -3.56 -7.99
C SER A 82 -10.22 -4.37 -7.82
N LYS A 83 -10.05 -5.67 -7.60
CA LYS A 83 -11.14 -6.64 -7.52
C LYS A 83 -12.18 -6.29 -6.45
N TYR A 84 -11.73 -5.74 -5.33
CA TYR A 84 -12.59 -5.34 -4.22
C TYR A 84 -12.58 -3.83 -4.04
N GLU A 85 -13.64 -3.27 -3.49
CA GLU A 85 -13.71 -1.85 -3.14
C GLU A 85 -13.09 -1.55 -1.79
N ARG A 86 -13.04 -2.58 -0.92
CA ARG A 86 -12.58 -2.48 0.46
C ARG A 86 -11.65 -3.64 0.81
N TYR A 87 -10.62 -3.33 1.56
CA TYR A 87 -9.63 -4.26 2.10
C TYR A 87 -9.38 -3.93 3.57
N VAL A 88 -9.00 -4.90 4.37
CA VAL A 88 -8.48 -4.67 5.72
C VAL A 88 -6.97 -4.78 5.68
N ILE A 89 -6.24 -3.76 6.15
CA ILE A 89 -4.78 -3.84 6.26
C ILE A 89 -4.37 -4.66 7.50
N SER A 90 -3.22 -5.34 7.43
CA SER A 90 -2.70 -6.11 8.55
C SER A 90 -2.06 -5.23 9.63
N GLN A 91 -1.80 -5.83 10.79
CA GLN A 91 -1.09 -5.18 11.90
C GLN A 91 0.33 -4.68 11.54
N SER A 92 0.91 -5.19 10.47
CA SER A 92 2.26 -4.82 10.01
C SER A 92 2.25 -3.71 8.97
N GLN A 93 1.09 -3.13 8.71
CA GLN A 93 0.88 -2.14 7.67
C GLN A 93 0.26 -0.87 8.24
N PHE A 94 0.45 0.23 7.51
CA PHE A 94 -0.37 1.43 7.61
C PHE A 94 -0.86 1.82 6.23
N ARG A 95 -1.92 2.59 6.16
CA ARG A 95 -2.45 3.15 4.94
C ARG A 95 -2.54 4.66 5.00
N PHE A 96 -2.54 5.28 3.85
CA PHE A 96 -2.85 6.70 3.74
C PHE A 96 -3.67 6.99 2.49
N ARG A 97 -4.39 8.10 2.52
CA ARG A 97 -5.11 8.69 1.40
C ARG A 97 -4.47 9.99 1.02
N CYS A 98 -4.14 10.14 -0.25
CA CYS A 98 -3.63 11.38 -0.81
C CYS A 98 -4.76 12.41 -0.92
N ASN A 99 -4.41 13.70 -0.79
CA ASN A 99 -5.30 14.80 -1.16
C ASN A 99 -5.13 15.17 -2.64
N GLU A 100 -5.85 16.20 -3.11
CA GLU A 100 -5.85 16.64 -4.51
C GLU A 100 -4.50 17.16 -5.05
N LYS A 101 -3.49 17.34 -4.20
CA LYS A 101 -2.16 17.85 -4.60
C LYS A 101 -1.25 16.76 -5.13
N VAL A 102 -1.53 15.49 -4.81
CA VAL A 102 -0.64 14.39 -5.20
C VAL A 102 -1.42 13.14 -5.60
N LEU A 103 -1.04 12.55 -6.72
CA LEU A 103 -1.58 11.27 -7.18
C LEU A 103 -1.01 10.12 -6.33
N PRO A 104 -1.84 9.17 -5.85
CA PRO A 104 -1.36 8.01 -5.11
C PRO A 104 -0.37 7.16 -5.93
N GLU A 105 -0.59 7.03 -7.24
CA GLU A 105 0.32 6.36 -8.16
C GLU A 105 1.68 7.06 -8.20
N TYR A 106 1.69 8.40 -8.36
CA TYR A 106 2.92 9.18 -8.40
C TYR A 106 3.74 9.00 -7.13
N LEU A 107 3.09 9.15 -5.96
CA LEU A 107 3.75 9.01 -4.68
C LEU A 107 4.27 7.57 -4.46
N THR A 108 3.53 6.57 -4.92
CA THR A 108 3.97 5.17 -4.88
C THR A 108 5.21 4.97 -5.78
N TYR A 109 5.22 5.48 -7.01
CA TYR A 109 6.39 5.44 -7.88
C TYR A 109 7.58 6.14 -7.25
N TYR A 110 7.39 7.33 -6.64
CA TYR A 110 8.45 8.03 -5.93
C TYR A 110 9.10 7.16 -4.86
N PHE A 111 8.30 6.52 -4.00
CA PHE A 111 8.82 5.66 -2.94
C PHE A 111 9.41 4.33 -3.44
N HIS A 112 9.24 3.96 -4.70
CA HIS A 112 9.99 2.88 -5.34
C HIS A 112 11.34 3.33 -5.93
N THR A 113 11.65 4.63 -5.97
CA THR A 113 12.98 5.13 -6.34
C THR A 113 14.00 4.89 -5.23
N ARG A 114 15.29 4.96 -5.57
CA ARG A 114 16.38 4.85 -4.57
C ARG A 114 16.26 5.93 -3.49
N LYS A 115 15.92 7.17 -3.87
CA LYS A 115 15.72 8.28 -2.94
C LYS A 115 14.51 8.02 -2.05
N GLY A 116 13.36 7.69 -2.61
CA GLY A 116 12.14 7.42 -1.85
C GLY A 116 12.30 6.26 -0.87
N GLN A 117 12.97 5.16 -1.27
CA GLN A 117 13.28 4.05 -0.36
C GLN A 117 14.24 4.49 0.76
N TYR A 118 15.25 5.29 0.46
CA TYR A 118 16.14 5.83 1.48
C TYR A 118 15.36 6.69 2.49
N ASP A 119 14.52 7.61 2.02
CA ASP A 119 13.69 8.48 2.87
C ASP A 119 12.73 7.65 3.73
N LEU A 120 12.03 6.68 3.13
CA LEU A 120 11.10 5.79 3.83
C LEU A 120 11.77 4.97 4.93
N LEU A 121 12.99 4.48 4.69
CA LEU A 121 13.70 3.57 5.57
C LEU A 121 14.69 4.28 6.53
N SER A 122 14.83 5.60 6.45
CA SER A 122 15.79 6.39 7.24
C SER A 122 15.66 6.20 8.76
N ASN A 123 14.43 5.89 9.23
CA ASN A 123 14.13 5.66 10.65
C ASN A 123 13.83 4.19 10.97
N ALA A 124 14.29 3.25 10.13
CA ALA A 124 14.11 1.83 10.36
C ALA A 124 15.01 1.33 11.50
N SER A 125 14.42 0.65 12.47
CA SER A 125 15.16 -0.13 13.47
C SER A 125 15.41 -1.53 12.92
N GLN A 126 16.67 -1.99 13.02
CA GLN A 126 17.08 -3.32 12.60
C GLN A 126 17.32 -4.27 13.80
N VAL A 127 16.99 -3.82 15.02
CA VAL A 127 17.12 -4.65 16.22
C VAL A 127 15.88 -5.54 16.37
N GLY A 128 16.07 -6.83 16.28
CA GLY A 128 14.97 -7.81 16.29
C GLY A 128 14.23 -7.88 14.95
N VAL A 129 12.89 -7.81 14.97
CA VAL A 129 12.10 -7.73 13.73
C VAL A 129 12.20 -6.30 13.18
N PRO A 130 12.68 -6.12 11.93
CA PRO A 130 12.78 -4.80 11.33
C PRO A 130 11.44 -4.04 11.41
N ALA A 131 11.50 -2.77 11.84
CA ALA A 131 10.30 -1.95 11.97
C ALA A 131 10.61 -0.45 11.81
N LEU A 132 9.67 0.29 11.24
CA LEU A 132 9.71 1.76 11.22
C LEU A 132 9.24 2.28 12.59
N ALA A 133 10.10 3.02 13.27
CA ALA A 133 9.74 3.65 14.53
C ALA A 133 8.68 4.74 14.29
N ARG A 134 7.58 4.72 15.06
CA ARG A 134 6.46 5.67 14.94
C ARG A 134 6.00 5.85 13.48
N ALA A 135 5.77 4.73 12.76
CA ALA A 135 5.65 4.67 11.30
C ALA A 135 4.82 5.80 10.68
N THR A 136 3.60 6.05 11.16
CA THR A 136 2.73 7.10 10.60
C THR A 136 3.25 8.51 10.88
N THR A 137 3.73 8.78 12.10
CA THR A 137 4.28 10.09 12.46
C THR A 137 5.55 10.41 11.67
N THR A 138 6.44 9.41 11.57
CA THR A 138 7.67 9.56 10.79
C THR A 138 7.37 9.76 9.32
N PHE A 139 6.43 9.00 8.76
CA PHE A 139 6.02 9.13 7.37
C PHE A 139 5.45 10.53 7.06
N GLN A 140 4.61 11.08 7.95
CA GLN A 140 4.06 12.43 7.79
C GLN A 140 5.12 13.55 7.85
N GLN A 141 6.28 13.27 8.43
CA GLN A 141 7.40 14.22 8.52
C GLN A 141 8.37 14.15 7.33
N LEU A 142 8.17 13.20 6.41
CA LEU A 142 8.99 13.13 5.20
C LEU A 142 8.72 14.34 4.30
N GLU A 143 9.79 14.98 3.89
CA GLU A 143 9.73 16.07 2.91
C GLU A 143 9.93 15.48 1.52
N VAL A 144 8.90 15.61 0.69
CA VAL A 144 8.89 15.13 -0.70
C VAL A 144 8.68 16.31 -1.62
N GLU A 145 9.61 16.55 -2.50
CA GLU A 145 9.43 17.51 -3.61
C GLU A 145 8.56 16.85 -4.67
N ILE A 146 7.42 17.47 -4.96
CA ILE A 146 6.48 17.00 -5.98
C ILE A 146 6.29 18.06 -7.07
N PRO A 147 6.21 17.66 -8.35
CA PRO A 147 5.81 18.57 -9.42
C PRO A 147 4.32 18.92 -9.32
N ASP A 148 3.86 19.84 -10.16
CA ASP A 148 2.44 20.11 -10.27
C ASP A 148 1.65 18.87 -10.74
N ILE A 149 0.33 18.90 -10.51
CA ILE A 149 -0.55 17.75 -10.78
C ILE A 149 -0.56 17.35 -12.26
N VAL A 150 -0.38 18.29 -13.18
CA VAL A 150 -0.35 18.03 -14.62
C VAL A 150 0.91 17.25 -15.00
N GLU A 151 2.02 17.60 -14.40
CA GLU A 151 3.29 16.89 -14.63
C GLU A 151 3.27 15.51 -13.96
N GLN A 152 2.68 15.38 -12.76
CA GLN A 152 2.47 14.08 -12.12
C GLN A 152 1.68 13.13 -13.04
N HIS A 153 0.58 13.59 -13.65
CA HIS A 153 -0.19 12.78 -14.60
C HIS A 153 0.65 12.29 -15.78
N LYS A 154 1.49 13.14 -16.37
CA LYS A 154 2.39 12.75 -17.48
C LYS A 154 3.40 11.69 -17.05
N ILE A 155 3.98 11.88 -15.87
CA ILE A 155 4.94 10.91 -15.29
C ILE A 155 4.27 9.56 -15.05
N VAL A 156 3.11 9.56 -14.41
CA VAL A 156 2.33 8.33 -14.13
C VAL A 156 1.95 7.63 -15.43
N GLU A 157 1.47 8.37 -16.45
CA GLU A 157 1.11 7.79 -17.75
C GLU A 157 2.29 7.05 -18.40
N ILE A 158 3.49 7.63 -18.37
CA ILE A 158 4.70 6.99 -18.91
C ILE A 158 4.98 5.67 -18.17
N PHE A 159 4.99 5.68 -16.84
CA PHE A 159 5.28 4.50 -16.05
C PHE A 159 4.20 3.42 -16.18
N GLU A 160 2.92 3.81 -16.22
CA GLU A 160 1.81 2.88 -16.44
C GLU A 160 1.88 2.21 -17.82
N ASN A 161 2.30 2.92 -18.86
CA ASN A 161 2.52 2.35 -20.19
C ASN A 161 3.66 1.31 -20.17
N PHE A 162 4.74 1.57 -19.46
CA PHE A 162 5.82 0.59 -19.26
C PHE A 162 5.34 -0.62 -18.47
N ARG A 163 4.61 -0.42 -17.38
CA ARG A 163 4.06 -1.50 -16.54
C ARG A 163 3.15 -2.42 -17.37
N LYS A 164 2.19 -1.85 -18.10
CA LYS A 164 1.30 -2.61 -19.00
C LYS A 164 2.08 -3.41 -20.03
N LYS A 165 3.10 -2.82 -20.63
CA LYS A 165 3.96 -3.53 -21.61
C LYS A 165 4.71 -4.70 -20.99
N MET A 166 5.24 -4.53 -19.78
CA MET A 166 5.90 -5.61 -19.05
C MET A 166 4.93 -6.75 -18.73
N GLU A 167 3.72 -6.44 -18.25
CA GLU A 167 2.68 -7.45 -17.96
C GLU A 167 2.28 -8.25 -19.20
N ILE A 168 2.11 -7.56 -20.35
CA ILE A 168 1.82 -8.23 -21.62
C ILE A 168 2.97 -9.16 -22.01
N ASN A 169 4.22 -8.72 -21.90
CA ASN A 169 5.39 -9.54 -22.22
C ASN A 169 5.49 -10.77 -21.32
N ILE A 170 5.21 -10.63 -20.02
CA ILE A 170 5.18 -11.77 -19.09
C ILE A 170 4.10 -12.78 -19.50
N LYS A 171 2.90 -12.30 -19.87
CA LYS A 171 1.81 -13.19 -20.34
C LYS A 171 2.18 -13.92 -21.62
N ILE A 172 2.84 -13.24 -22.56
CA ILE A 172 3.33 -13.88 -23.81
C ILE A 172 4.36 -14.97 -23.49
N ASN A 173 5.34 -14.66 -22.64
CA ASN A 173 6.39 -15.62 -22.28
C ASN A 173 5.87 -16.84 -21.51
N ASN A 174 4.83 -16.66 -20.68
CA ASN A 174 4.23 -17.78 -19.94
C ASN A 174 3.32 -18.67 -20.83
N ASN A 175 2.99 -18.23 -22.04
CA ASN A 175 2.19 -19.00 -23.01
C ASN A 175 3.07 -19.69 -24.09
N LEU A 176 4.38 -19.53 -24.03
CA LEU A 176 5.38 -20.19 -24.87
C LEU A 176 6.00 -21.39 -24.15
#